data_1a3ee38d4ad8026359a4ea9522d125c4
#
_entry.id   1a3ee38d4ad8026359a4ea9522d125c4
#
_cell.length_a   1.000
_cell.length_b   1.000
_cell.length_c   1.000
_cell.angle_alpha   90.00
_cell.angle_beta   90.00
_cell.angle_gamma   90.00
#
_symmetry.space_group_name_H-M   'P 1'
#
loop_
_entity.id
_entity.type
_entity.pdbx_description
1 polymer ?
#
loop_
_entity_poly.entity_id
_entity_poly.type
_entity_poly.pdbx_seq_one_letter_code
_entity_poly.pdbx_strand_id
1 'polypeptide(L)'
;PPQRFNYQQRVGRAGRRGSSLSLALTVAKVNSHDQLHYSQPERMVAGIPSDPYIDLSSVEILKRFVIKEVLKLAFQNIDIEPNPTSVHGEFGETVDWDDYKPIIAEWIKTHEQKIRQIITYLANPEYVSSDEQEKIFTYITKELLKDIDTKLKQPEFIQTDLSERLAAVGLLPMFGFPTQVRYLFESPVKRFPPEDVTDRQIDMALQMFTP
;
A
#
# COMPACT_ATOMS: atom_id res chain seq x y z
N PRO A 1 1.04 -12.52 23.94
CA PRO A 1 1.13 -11.75 22.70
C PRO A 1 2.56 -11.30 22.47
N PRO A 2 3.03 -11.29 21.21
CA PRO A 2 4.45 -11.01 20.94
C PRO A 2 4.85 -9.57 21.26
N GLN A 3 3.90 -8.66 21.36
CA GLN A 3 4.15 -7.27 21.72
C GLN A 3 3.06 -6.74 22.66
N ARG A 4 3.45 -5.81 23.52
CA ARG A 4 2.58 -5.13 24.46
C ARG A 4 1.37 -4.45 23.81
N PHE A 5 1.57 -3.78 22.68
CA PHE A 5 0.51 -3.16 21.91
C PHE A 5 -0.61 -4.16 21.54
N ASN A 6 -0.25 -5.36 21.08
CA ASN A 6 -1.21 -6.40 20.78
C ASN A 6 -1.97 -6.88 22.04
N TYR A 7 -1.30 -6.92 23.20
CA TYR A 7 -1.94 -7.22 24.47
C TYR A 7 -2.97 -6.17 24.84
N GLN A 8 -2.61 -4.90 24.80
CA GLN A 8 -3.51 -3.79 25.13
C GLN A 8 -4.71 -3.71 24.18
N GLN A 9 -4.53 -3.95 22.88
CA GLN A 9 -5.64 -4.01 21.93
C GLN A 9 -6.63 -5.15 22.23
N ARG A 10 -6.15 -6.28 22.71
CA ARG A 10 -7.00 -7.42 23.09
C ARG A 10 -7.75 -7.14 24.39
N VAL A 11 -7.07 -6.70 25.43
CA VAL A 11 -7.66 -6.37 26.74
C VAL A 11 -8.62 -5.19 26.64
N GLY A 12 -8.31 -4.18 25.85
CA GLY A 12 -9.15 -3.00 25.63
C GLY A 12 -10.47 -3.28 24.90
N ARG A 13 -10.76 -4.54 24.57
CA ARG A 13 -12.08 -4.96 24.07
C ARG A 13 -13.04 -5.35 25.19
N ALA A 14 -12.55 -5.57 26.40
CA ALA A 14 -13.40 -5.83 27.57
C ALA A 14 -14.10 -4.56 28.05
N GLY A 15 -15.30 -4.67 28.57
CA GLY A 15 -16.03 -3.56 29.22
C GLY A 15 -16.64 -2.51 28.29
N ARG A 16 -16.73 -2.73 26.99
CA ARG A 16 -17.23 -1.74 26.01
C ARG A 16 -18.72 -1.37 26.11
N ARG A 17 -19.52 -2.13 26.84
CA ARG A 17 -20.99 -1.92 26.93
C ARG A 17 -21.46 -1.36 28.27
N GLY A 18 -20.66 -0.48 28.89
CA GLY A 18 -21.10 0.20 30.12
C GLY A 18 -21.17 -0.70 31.37
N SER A 19 -20.52 -1.88 31.37
CA SER A 19 -20.38 -2.68 32.57
C SER A 19 -19.45 -2.00 33.55
N SER A 20 -19.84 -1.95 34.82
CA SER A 20 -19.07 -1.31 35.91
C SER A 20 -17.74 -2.04 36.24
N LEU A 21 -17.57 -3.26 35.76
CA LEU A 21 -16.37 -4.05 35.96
C LEU A 21 -16.04 -4.85 34.70
N SER A 22 -14.78 -4.81 34.26
CA SER A 22 -14.26 -5.68 33.23
C SER A 22 -13.05 -6.44 33.73
N LEU A 23 -12.99 -7.75 33.47
CA LEU A 23 -11.90 -8.61 33.87
C LEU A 23 -11.22 -9.20 32.63
N ALA A 24 -9.88 -9.08 32.60
CA ALA A 24 -9.05 -9.77 31.61
C ALA A 24 -8.12 -10.75 32.36
N LEU A 25 -8.25 -12.03 32.05
CA LEU A 25 -7.38 -13.07 32.61
C LEU A 25 -6.34 -13.46 31.54
N THR A 26 -5.06 -13.38 31.94
CA THR A 26 -3.93 -13.79 31.09
C THR A 26 -3.23 -14.98 31.68
N VAL A 27 -3.11 -16.05 30.90
CA VAL A 27 -2.37 -17.25 31.31
C VAL A 27 -1.01 -17.23 30.60
N ALA A 28 0.05 -17.26 31.41
CA ALA A 28 1.43 -17.28 30.91
C ALA A 28 1.93 -18.75 30.80
N LYS A 29 2.70 -19.02 29.74
CA LYS A 29 3.42 -20.29 29.59
C LYS A 29 4.77 -20.22 30.32
N VAL A 30 5.34 -21.37 30.61
CA VAL A 30 6.65 -21.49 31.28
C VAL A 30 7.77 -21.35 30.27
N ASN A 31 7.79 -20.23 29.52
CA ASN A 31 8.91 -19.84 28.66
C ASN A 31 9.53 -18.51 29.14
N SER A 32 10.76 -18.23 28.79
CA SER A 32 11.50 -17.06 29.27
C SER A 32 10.79 -15.72 28.95
N HIS A 33 10.15 -15.61 27.81
CA HIS A 33 9.39 -14.42 27.40
C HIS A 33 8.17 -14.19 28.30
N ASP A 34 7.36 -15.23 28.51
CA ASP A 34 6.15 -15.13 29.32
C ASP A 34 6.47 -14.95 30.80
N GLN A 35 7.52 -15.59 31.28
CA GLN A 35 8.01 -15.41 32.66
C GLN A 35 8.50 -13.98 32.92
N LEU A 36 9.20 -13.37 31.96
CA LEU A 36 9.62 -11.98 32.08
C LEU A 36 8.41 -11.04 32.25
N HIS A 37 7.39 -11.23 31.44
CA HIS A 37 6.17 -10.38 31.50
C HIS A 37 5.31 -10.72 32.73
N TYR A 38 5.34 -11.96 33.19
CA TYR A 38 4.65 -12.37 34.45
C TYR A 38 5.31 -11.74 35.67
N SER A 39 6.64 -11.67 35.69
CA SER A 39 7.39 -11.08 36.83
C SER A 39 7.36 -9.54 36.81
N GLN A 40 7.08 -8.91 35.64
CA GLN A 40 7.03 -7.46 35.48
C GLN A 40 5.79 -7.03 34.71
N PRO A 41 4.57 -7.21 35.23
CA PRO A 41 3.31 -6.95 34.55
C PRO A 41 3.13 -5.48 34.17
N GLU A 42 3.75 -4.55 34.86
CA GLU A 42 3.72 -3.13 34.57
C GLU A 42 4.25 -2.81 33.16
N ARG A 43 5.22 -3.57 32.70
CA ARG A 43 5.74 -3.41 31.33
C ARG A 43 4.68 -3.70 30.26
N MET A 44 3.70 -4.55 30.55
CA MET A 44 2.59 -4.83 29.63
C MET A 44 1.44 -3.85 29.74
N VAL A 45 1.20 -3.29 30.92
CA VAL A 45 0.00 -2.49 31.23
C VAL A 45 0.29 -0.99 31.12
N ALA A 46 1.39 -0.52 31.68
CA ALA A 46 1.68 0.90 31.88
C ALA A 46 2.78 1.51 31.00
N GLY A 47 3.52 0.71 30.20
CA GLY A 47 4.58 1.28 29.37
C GLY A 47 4.02 2.11 28.19
N ILE A 48 4.77 3.03 27.65
CA ILE A 48 4.44 3.84 26.48
C ILE A 48 4.71 3.02 25.21
N PRO A 49 3.78 2.97 24.21
CA PRO A 49 4.08 2.39 22.91
C PRO A 49 5.29 3.11 22.29
N SER A 50 6.13 2.38 21.56
CA SER A 50 7.15 3.05 20.74
C SER A 50 6.46 3.96 19.72
N ASP A 51 7.04 5.13 19.49
CA ASP A 51 6.54 6.04 18.48
C ASP A 51 6.50 5.35 17.11
N PRO A 52 5.45 5.58 16.31
CA PRO A 52 5.39 5.00 14.99
C PRO A 52 6.54 5.55 14.14
N TYR A 53 7.31 4.65 13.57
CA TYR A 53 8.39 5.01 12.64
C TYR A 53 7.85 4.95 11.20
N ILE A 54 8.04 6.04 10.47
CA ILE A 54 7.80 6.12 9.04
C ILE A 54 9.14 6.36 8.36
N ASP A 55 9.52 5.46 7.48
CA ASP A 55 10.71 5.65 6.66
C ASP A 55 10.45 6.69 5.57
N LEU A 56 11.01 7.88 5.74
CA LEU A 56 10.94 8.99 4.79
C LEU A 56 12.05 8.94 3.73
N SER A 57 12.99 8.00 3.83
CA SER A 57 14.12 7.86 2.91
C SER A 57 13.79 7.05 1.66
N SER A 58 12.62 6.43 1.60
CA SER A 58 12.25 5.56 0.47
C SER A 58 11.92 6.36 -0.79
N VAL A 59 12.89 6.45 -1.69
CA VAL A 59 12.79 7.10 -3.00
C VAL A 59 11.67 6.48 -3.85
N GLU A 60 11.45 5.17 -3.75
CA GLU A 60 10.39 4.47 -4.48
C GLU A 60 9.00 4.87 -4.01
N ILE A 61 8.81 5.11 -2.73
CA ILE A 61 7.54 5.63 -2.19
C ILE A 61 7.32 7.06 -2.71
N LEU A 62 8.33 7.93 -2.60
CA LEU A 62 8.28 9.29 -3.13
C LEU A 62 7.91 9.29 -4.62
N LYS A 63 8.59 8.48 -5.43
CA LYS A 63 8.34 8.34 -6.86
C LYS A 63 6.87 8.03 -7.16
N ARG A 64 6.26 7.08 -6.45
CA ARG A 64 4.83 6.74 -6.62
C ARG A 64 3.91 7.91 -6.29
N PHE A 65 4.20 8.67 -5.24
CA PHE A 65 3.42 9.85 -4.89
C PHE A 65 3.55 10.95 -5.94
N VAL A 66 4.75 11.19 -6.47
CA VAL A 66 4.97 12.16 -7.55
C VAL A 66 4.22 11.73 -8.80
N ILE A 67 4.29 10.45 -9.20
CA ILE A 67 3.54 9.91 -10.34
C ILE A 67 2.04 10.16 -10.15
N LYS A 68 1.51 9.85 -8.95
CA LYS A 68 0.10 10.09 -8.63
C LYS A 68 -0.29 11.55 -8.84
N GLU A 69 0.46 12.50 -8.30
CA GLU A 69 0.13 13.93 -8.41
C GLU A 69 0.26 14.43 -9.85
N VAL A 70 1.28 13.97 -10.60
CA VAL A 70 1.46 14.30 -12.01
C VAL A 70 0.29 13.80 -12.86
N LEU A 71 -0.07 12.53 -12.71
CA LEU A 71 -1.20 11.95 -13.44
C LEU A 71 -2.52 12.62 -13.06
N LYS A 72 -2.77 12.86 -11.77
CA LYS A 72 -3.96 13.56 -11.29
C LYS A 72 -4.13 14.93 -11.96
N LEU A 73 -3.05 15.71 -12.04
CA LEU A 73 -3.09 17.03 -12.70
C LEU A 73 -3.26 16.92 -14.23
N ALA A 74 -2.64 15.92 -14.85
CA ALA A 74 -2.80 15.70 -16.29
C ALA A 74 -4.24 15.28 -16.63
N PHE A 75 -4.81 14.38 -15.84
CA PHE A 75 -6.19 13.90 -16.03
C PHE A 75 -7.27 14.96 -15.79
N GLN A 76 -6.98 16.04 -15.05
CA GLN A 76 -7.91 17.16 -14.90
C GLN A 76 -8.27 17.85 -16.23
N ASN A 77 -7.50 17.61 -17.29
CA ASN A 77 -7.76 18.14 -18.64
C ASN A 77 -8.48 17.14 -19.54
N ILE A 78 -8.88 16.00 -19.02
CA ILE A 78 -9.59 14.94 -19.73
C ILE A 78 -10.99 14.87 -19.14
N ASP A 79 -12.02 14.87 -19.99
CA ASP A 79 -13.40 14.70 -19.54
C ASP A 79 -13.67 13.21 -19.29
N ILE A 80 -13.70 12.85 -18.03
CA ILE A 80 -13.92 11.48 -17.57
C ILE A 80 -15.11 11.46 -16.61
N GLU A 81 -16.02 10.50 -16.77
CA GLU A 81 -17.12 10.31 -15.84
C GLU A 81 -16.60 9.98 -14.42
N PRO A 82 -17.11 10.69 -13.40
CA PRO A 82 -16.67 10.48 -12.02
C PRO A 82 -16.88 9.04 -11.56
N ASN A 83 -15.80 8.39 -11.11
CA ASN A 83 -15.89 7.11 -10.40
C ASN A 83 -15.81 7.36 -8.89
N PRO A 84 -16.94 7.34 -8.15
CA PRO A 84 -16.97 7.66 -6.72
C PRO A 84 -16.22 6.65 -5.85
N THR A 85 -15.84 5.50 -6.39
CA THR A 85 -15.08 4.46 -5.70
C THR A 85 -13.57 4.56 -5.92
N SER A 86 -13.12 5.43 -6.82
CA SER A 86 -11.69 5.59 -7.10
C SER A 86 -10.95 6.21 -5.92
N VAL A 87 -9.88 5.54 -5.47
CA VAL A 87 -9.04 5.95 -4.32
C VAL A 87 -7.97 6.97 -4.73
N HIS A 88 -7.60 7.01 -6.00
CA HIS A 88 -6.50 7.84 -6.52
C HIS A 88 -6.96 9.08 -7.27
N GLY A 89 -8.21 9.20 -7.54
CA GLY A 89 -8.83 10.17 -8.43
C GLY A 89 -9.45 9.46 -9.64
N GLU A 90 -9.93 10.23 -10.57
CA GLU A 90 -10.67 9.75 -11.74
C GLU A 90 -9.70 9.65 -12.91
N PHE A 91 -9.21 8.43 -13.18
CA PHE A 91 -8.29 8.15 -14.27
C PHE A 91 -8.96 7.39 -15.43
N GLY A 92 -10.26 7.11 -15.32
CA GLY A 92 -11.00 6.36 -16.31
C GLY A 92 -10.64 4.87 -16.35
N GLU A 93 -10.95 4.25 -17.48
CA GLU A 93 -10.74 2.81 -17.67
C GLU A 93 -9.42 2.49 -18.35
N THR A 94 -8.93 1.29 -18.11
CA THR A 94 -7.68 0.78 -18.69
C THR A 94 -7.75 0.68 -20.23
N VAL A 95 -8.93 0.41 -20.76
CA VAL A 95 -9.15 0.27 -22.20
C VAL A 95 -8.98 1.57 -22.97
N ASP A 96 -9.21 2.71 -22.31
CA ASP A 96 -9.14 4.05 -22.91
C ASP A 96 -7.72 4.65 -22.80
N TRP A 97 -6.75 3.90 -22.29
CA TRP A 97 -5.39 4.38 -22.08
C TRP A 97 -4.73 4.96 -23.34
N ASP A 98 -4.94 4.34 -24.48
CA ASP A 98 -4.35 4.79 -25.74
C ASP A 98 -4.87 6.17 -26.17
N ASP A 99 -6.11 6.54 -25.80
CA ASP A 99 -6.70 7.85 -26.02
C ASP A 99 -6.19 8.88 -25.02
N TYR A 100 -5.96 8.49 -23.76
CA TYR A 100 -5.46 9.40 -22.72
C TYR A 100 -3.97 9.71 -22.87
N LYS A 101 -3.19 8.75 -23.31
CA LYS A 101 -1.73 8.84 -23.37
C LYS A 101 -1.19 10.05 -24.12
N PRO A 102 -1.67 10.44 -25.35
CA PRO A 102 -1.16 11.63 -26.04
C PRO A 102 -1.46 12.92 -25.27
N ILE A 103 -2.60 13.02 -24.59
CA ILE A 103 -2.97 14.19 -23.79
C ILE A 103 -2.04 14.32 -22.58
N ILE A 104 -1.78 13.22 -21.91
CA ILE A 104 -0.86 13.15 -20.76
C ILE A 104 0.58 13.47 -21.20
N ALA A 105 1.01 12.96 -22.36
CA ALA A 105 2.33 13.25 -22.92
C ALA A 105 2.54 14.74 -23.18
N GLU A 106 1.55 15.40 -23.78
CA GLU A 106 1.62 16.84 -24.03
C GLU A 106 1.58 17.65 -22.73
N TRP A 107 0.77 17.21 -21.75
CA TRP A 107 0.75 17.84 -20.43
C TRP A 107 2.11 17.75 -19.73
N ILE A 108 2.73 16.58 -19.70
CA ILE A 108 4.05 16.37 -19.10
C ILE A 108 5.09 17.28 -19.75
N LYS A 109 5.09 17.36 -21.09
CA LYS A 109 6.02 18.18 -21.86
C LYS A 109 5.85 19.68 -21.60
N THR A 110 4.63 20.16 -21.47
CA THR A 110 4.33 21.57 -21.27
C THR A 110 4.46 22.02 -19.80
N HIS A 111 4.46 21.09 -18.85
CA HIS A 111 4.45 21.37 -17.41
C HIS A 111 5.70 20.88 -16.68
N GLU A 112 6.85 20.78 -17.32
CA GLU A 112 8.11 20.31 -16.69
C GLU A 112 8.47 21.09 -15.42
N GLN A 113 8.29 22.42 -15.44
CA GLN A 113 8.56 23.25 -14.26
C GLN A 113 7.62 22.89 -13.08
N LYS A 114 6.36 22.59 -13.36
CA LYS A 114 5.38 22.17 -12.36
C LYS A 114 5.74 20.81 -11.77
N ILE A 115 6.21 19.90 -12.60
CA ILE A 115 6.68 18.57 -12.16
C ILE A 115 7.88 18.72 -11.21
N ARG A 116 8.84 19.58 -11.53
CA ARG A 116 9.97 19.89 -10.63
C ARG A 116 9.51 20.46 -9.29
N GLN A 117 8.54 21.37 -9.29
CA GLN A 117 7.96 21.91 -8.06
C GLN A 117 7.31 20.81 -7.20
N ILE A 118 6.56 19.89 -7.81
CA ILE A 118 5.94 18.75 -7.11
C ILE A 118 7.01 17.88 -6.46
N ILE A 119 8.05 17.53 -7.21
CA ILE A 119 9.16 16.72 -6.69
C ILE A 119 9.83 17.41 -5.49
N THR A 120 10.19 18.69 -5.63
CA THR A 120 10.82 19.45 -4.56
C THR A 120 9.92 19.60 -3.33
N TYR A 121 8.62 19.78 -3.53
CA TYR A 121 7.67 19.90 -2.43
C TYR A 121 7.46 18.60 -1.65
N LEU A 122 7.45 17.47 -2.34
CA LEU A 122 7.24 16.15 -1.73
C LEU A 122 8.53 15.54 -1.20
N ALA A 123 9.69 15.91 -1.74
CA ALA A 123 10.97 15.42 -1.30
C ALA A 123 11.39 16.08 0.03
N ASN A 124 11.72 15.26 1.03
CA ASN A 124 12.39 15.79 2.22
C ASN A 124 13.90 15.94 1.90
N PRO A 125 14.45 17.17 1.95
CA PRO A 125 15.84 17.42 1.57
C PRO A 125 16.88 16.72 2.49
N GLU A 126 16.48 16.28 3.68
CA GLU A 126 17.35 15.50 4.57
C GLU A 126 17.56 14.07 4.11
N TYR A 127 16.59 13.49 3.36
CA TYR A 127 16.60 12.07 2.99
C TYR A 127 16.70 11.83 1.49
N VAL A 128 16.35 12.81 0.66
CA VAL A 128 16.33 12.67 -0.80
C VAL A 128 17.25 13.69 -1.44
N SER A 129 18.34 13.21 -2.03
CA SER A 129 19.33 14.03 -2.70
C SER A 129 18.81 14.69 -3.99
N SER A 130 19.47 15.75 -4.44
CA SER A 130 19.15 16.41 -5.70
C SER A 130 19.30 15.47 -6.91
N ASP A 131 20.26 14.53 -6.86
CA ASP A 131 20.45 13.53 -7.92
C ASP A 131 19.27 12.55 -8.01
N GLU A 132 18.70 12.17 -6.88
CA GLU A 132 17.51 11.30 -6.82
C GLU A 132 16.27 12.04 -7.33
N GLN A 133 16.13 13.32 -6.98
CA GLN A 133 15.05 14.15 -7.52
C GLN A 133 15.16 14.28 -9.05
N GLU A 134 16.35 14.45 -9.60
CA GLU A 134 16.57 14.52 -11.06
C GLU A 134 16.31 13.17 -11.75
N LYS A 135 16.63 12.04 -11.10
CA LYS A 135 16.26 10.71 -11.60
C LYS A 135 14.74 10.53 -11.66
N ILE A 136 14.01 10.96 -10.63
CA ILE A 136 12.54 10.93 -10.65
C ILE A 136 12.00 11.80 -11.79
N PHE A 137 12.51 13.02 -11.95
CA PHE A 137 12.12 13.91 -13.01
C PHE A 137 12.34 13.29 -14.41
N THR A 138 13.53 12.74 -14.61
CA THR A 138 13.90 12.07 -15.89
C THR A 138 12.98 10.88 -16.17
N TYR A 139 12.69 10.07 -15.17
CA TYR A 139 11.77 8.95 -15.29
C TYR A 139 10.37 9.42 -15.71
N ILE A 140 9.83 10.45 -15.07
CA ILE A 140 8.48 10.95 -15.38
C ILE A 140 8.40 11.49 -16.80
N THR A 141 9.42 12.26 -17.22
CA THR A 141 9.40 12.93 -18.54
C THR A 141 9.73 12.01 -19.71
N LYS A 142 10.50 10.93 -19.49
CA LYS A 142 11.01 10.09 -20.59
C LYS A 142 10.54 8.65 -20.57
N GLU A 143 10.24 8.10 -19.40
CA GLU A 143 10.06 6.66 -19.22
C GLU A 143 8.65 6.27 -18.73
N LEU A 144 8.00 7.11 -17.94
CA LEU A 144 6.73 6.80 -17.28
C LEU A 144 5.67 6.22 -18.24
N LEU A 145 5.42 6.89 -19.36
CA LEU A 145 4.36 6.46 -20.30
C LEU A 145 4.68 5.09 -20.93
N LYS A 146 5.96 4.83 -21.21
CA LYS A 146 6.40 3.53 -21.75
C LYS A 146 6.29 2.42 -20.68
N ASP A 147 6.58 2.77 -19.44
CA ASP A 147 6.46 1.82 -18.33
C ASP A 147 4.98 1.48 -18.09
N ILE A 148 4.09 2.47 -18.14
CA ILE A 148 2.63 2.24 -18.09
C ILE A 148 2.20 1.29 -19.23
N ASP A 149 2.58 1.57 -20.49
CA ASP A 149 2.25 0.70 -21.62
C ASP A 149 2.67 -0.76 -21.40
N THR A 150 3.87 -0.94 -20.85
CA THR A 150 4.42 -2.27 -20.61
C THR A 150 3.66 -3.00 -19.50
N LYS A 151 3.35 -2.28 -18.43
CA LYS A 151 2.67 -2.85 -17.25
C LYS A 151 1.19 -3.11 -17.48
N LEU A 152 0.52 -2.31 -18.29
CA LEU A 152 -0.88 -2.55 -18.66
C LEU A 152 -1.06 -3.83 -19.50
N LYS A 153 -0.03 -4.26 -20.22
CA LYS A 153 -0.05 -5.49 -21.01
C LYS A 153 0.15 -6.78 -20.19
N GLN A 154 0.42 -6.66 -18.89
CA GLN A 154 0.62 -7.82 -18.03
C GLN A 154 -0.72 -8.53 -17.76
N PRO A 155 -0.89 -9.80 -18.16
CA PRO A 155 -2.17 -10.52 -18.07
C PRO A 155 -2.55 -10.91 -16.63
N GLU A 156 -1.62 -10.79 -15.71
CA GLU A 156 -1.81 -11.18 -14.30
C GLU A 156 -2.74 -10.23 -13.53
N PHE A 157 -2.96 -9.05 -14.07
CA PHE A 157 -3.77 -8.01 -13.45
C PHE A 157 -5.03 -7.77 -14.29
N ILE A 158 -6.20 -7.83 -13.68
CA ILE A 158 -7.51 -7.81 -14.36
C ILE A 158 -8.36 -6.58 -14.06
N GLN A 159 -7.81 -5.61 -13.30
CA GLN A 159 -8.55 -4.40 -12.94
C GLN A 159 -8.92 -3.58 -14.20
N THR A 160 -10.17 -3.19 -14.31
CA THR A 160 -10.69 -2.35 -15.40
C THR A 160 -10.43 -0.85 -15.14
N ASP A 161 -10.52 -0.42 -13.88
CA ASP A 161 -10.17 0.94 -13.48
C ASP A 161 -8.65 1.15 -13.61
N LEU A 162 -8.27 2.24 -14.31
CA LEU A 162 -6.87 2.53 -14.60
C LEU A 162 -6.08 2.84 -13.33
N SER A 163 -6.66 3.56 -12.37
CA SER A 163 -5.99 3.91 -11.12
C SER A 163 -5.70 2.68 -10.27
N GLU A 164 -6.65 1.75 -10.18
CA GLU A 164 -6.47 0.48 -9.48
C GLU A 164 -5.43 -0.40 -10.16
N ARG A 165 -5.46 -0.44 -11.49
CA ARG A 165 -4.47 -1.18 -12.29
C ARG A 165 -3.06 -0.65 -12.05
N LEU A 166 -2.86 0.68 -12.11
CA LEU A 166 -1.57 1.31 -11.88
C LEU A 166 -1.07 1.12 -10.43
N ALA A 167 -1.96 1.10 -9.45
CA ALA A 167 -1.62 0.76 -8.08
C ALA A 167 -1.22 -0.71 -7.93
N ALA A 168 -1.95 -1.63 -8.54
CA ALA A 168 -1.67 -3.07 -8.50
C ALA A 168 -0.30 -3.40 -9.11
N VAL A 169 0.09 -2.73 -10.20
CA VAL A 169 1.42 -2.90 -10.83
C VAL A 169 2.52 -2.08 -10.16
N GLY A 170 2.22 -1.38 -9.07
CA GLY A 170 3.20 -0.66 -8.24
C GLY A 170 3.66 0.69 -8.78
N LEU A 171 2.93 1.31 -9.71
CA LEU A 171 3.20 2.67 -10.18
C LEU A 171 2.58 3.74 -9.30
N LEU A 172 1.43 3.47 -8.70
CA LEU A 172 0.78 4.35 -7.75
C LEU A 172 0.90 3.83 -6.31
N PRO A 173 0.78 4.68 -5.30
CA PRO A 173 0.71 4.23 -3.92
C PRO A 173 -0.56 3.41 -3.72
N MET A 174 -0.45 2.28 -3.04
CA MET A 174 -1.59 1.46 -2.66
C MET A 174 -2.09 1.94 -1.29
N PHE A 175 -3.34 2.37 -1.21
CA PHE A 175 -3.98 2.74 0.05
C PHE A 175 -4.78 1.55 0.59
N GLY A 176 -4.54 1.22 1.84
CA GLY A 176 -5.16 0.09 2.51
C GLY A 176 -4.27 -1.16 2.57
N PHE A 177 -4.77 -2.19 3.23
CA PHE A 177 -4.09 -3.48 3.23
C PHE A 177 -4.18 -4.11 1.84
N PRO A 178 -3.10 -4.75 1.35
CA PRO A 178 -3.17 -5.48 0.10
C PRO A 178 -4.27 -6.52 0.20
N THR A 179 -5.33 -6.34 -0.57
CA THR A 179 -6.43 -7.29 -0.69
C THR A 179 -6.08 -8.44 -1.65
N GLN A 180 -4.81 -8.58 -2.01
CA GLN A 180 -4.37 -9.67 -2.85
C GLN A 180 -4.63 -10.99 -2.17
N VAL A 181 -5.60 -11.68 -2.69
CA VAL A 181 -5.91 -13.05 -2.32
C VAL A 181 -4.86 -13.95 -2.96
N ARG A 182 -4.32 -14.88 -2.18
CA ARG A 182 -3.47 -15.95 -2.70
C ARG A 182 -4.26 -17.25 -2.70
N TYR A 183 -4.10 -17.98 -3.76
CA TYR A 183 -4.68 -19.31 -3.87
C TYR A 183 -3.83 -20.28 -3.07
N LEU A 184 -4.47 -20.91 -2.10
CA LEU A 184 -3.89 -22.01 -1.36
C LEU A 184 -4.32 -23.31 -2.04
N PHE A 185 -3.35 -24.09 -2.47
CA PHE A 185 -3.56 -25.41 -3.04
C PHE A 185 -3.34 -26.45 -1.94
N GLU A 186 -4.35 -27.22 -1.61
CA GLU A 186 -4.24 -28.30 -0.61
C GLU A 186 -3.49 -29.52 -1.15
N SER A 187 -3.33 -29.60 -2.47
CA SER A 187 -2.59 -30.66 -3.15
C SER A 187 -1.80 -30.12 -4.35
N PRO A 188 -0.75 -30.84 -4.84
CA PRO A 188 -0.05 -30.46 -6.05
C PRO A 188 -1.00 -30.33 -7.24
N VAL A 189 -1.00 -29.16 -7.88
CA VAL A 189 -1.88 -28.85 -9.01
C VAL A 189 -1.50 -29.74 -10.20
N LYS A 190 -2.37 -30.71 -10.52
CA LYS A 190 -2.20 -31.60 -11.67
C LYS A 190 -2.93 -31.11 -12.92
N ARG A 191 -3.91 -30.20 -12.78
CA ARG A 191 -4.75 -29.67 -13.87
C ARG A 191 -5.20 -28.24 -13.58
N PHE A 192 -5.33 -27.42 -14.62
CA PHE A 192 -5.83 -26.04 -14.50
C PHE A 192 -7.22 -25.95 -15.17
N PRO A 193 -8.23 -25.31 -14.54
CA PRO A 193 -8.25 -24.74 -13.19
C PRO A 193 -8.25 -25.82 -12.09
N PRO A 194 -7.64 -25.55 -10.93
CA PRO A 194 -7.62 -26.48 -9.80
C PRO A 194 -9.01 -26.58 -9.15
N GLU A 195 -9.43 -27.79 -8.77
CA GLU A 195 -10.76 -28.04 -8.20
C GLU A 195 -10.85 -27.69 -6.70
N ASP A 196 -9.74 -27.82 -5.97
CA ASP A 196 -9.66 -27.51 -4.53
C ASP A 196 -8.74 -26.32 -4.28
N VAL A 197 -9.32 -25.11 -4.29
CA VAL A 197 -8.60 -23.87 -4.04
C VAL A 197 -9.32 -23.09 -2.97
N THR A 198 -8.61 -22.72 -1.92
CA THR A 198 -9.11 -21.81 -0.89
C THR A 198 -8.42 -20.45 -1.01
N ASP A 199 -9.21 -19.40 -1.12
CA ASP A 199 -8.72 -18.03 -1.12
C ASP A 199 -8.29 -17.59 0.28
N ARG A 200 -7.09 -17.02 0.40
CA ARG A 200 -6.63 -16.41 1.66
C ARG A 200 -5.93 -15.09 1.38
N GLN A 201 -6.22 -14.10 2.19
CA GLN A 201 -5.44 -12.87 2.21
C GLN A 201 -4.01 -13.18 2.65
N ILE A 202 -3.02 -12.49 2.05
CA ILE A 202 -1.59 -12.78 2.28
C ILE A 202 -1.22 -12.73 3.76
N ASP A 203 -1.71 -11.75 4.48
CA ASP A 203 -1.46 -11.59 5.92
C ASP A 203 -2.01 -12.77 6.74
N MET A 204 -3.21 -13.25 6.39
CA MET A 204 -3.78 -14.46 7.00
C MET A 204 -3.01 -15.71 6.59
N ALA A 205 -2.61 -15.83 5.33
CA ALA A 205 -1.82 -16.96 4.86
C ALA A 205 -0.47 -17.04 5.58
N LEU A 206 0.23 -15.93 5.75
CA LEU A 206 1.49 -15.87 6.48
C LEU A 206 1.34 -16.27 7.95
N GLN A 207 0.22 -15.90 8.60
CA GLN A 207 -0.03 -16.30 10.01
C GLN A 207 -0.41 -17.76 10.17
N MET A 208 -1.03 -18.35 9.17
CA MET A 208 -1.50 -19.75 9.23
C MET A 208 -0.41 -20.77 8.84
N PHE A 209 0.56 -20.34 8.03
CA PHE A 209 1.58 -21.24 7.46
C PHE A 209 3.01 -20.97 7.94
N THR A 210 3.22 -20.05 8.86
CA THR A 210 4.49 -19.97 9.59
C THR A 210 4.52 -21.08 10.65
N PRO A 211 5.59 -21.90 10.68
CA PRO A 211 5.75 -22.98 11.64
C PRO A 211 5.86 -22.47 13.08
#